data_f0438e29b200baa32253b2184987a881
#
_entry.id   f0438e29b200baa32253b2184987a881
#
_cell.length_a   1.000
_cell.length_b   1.000
_cell.length_c   1.000
_cell.angle_alpha   90.00
_cell.angle_beta   90.00
_cell.angle_gamma   90.00
#
_symmetry.space_group_name_H-M   'P 1'
#
loop_
_entity.id
_entity.type
_entity.pdbx_description
1 polymer ?
#
loop_
_entity_poly.entity_id
_entity_poly.type
_entity_poly.pdbx_seq_one_letter_code
_entity_poly.pdbx_strand_id
1 'polypeptide(L)'
;MISRLLVANRGEIARRVIRACRDRGISPAAVYSDADADALFVTEADVSVRLPGVSPTDTYLRIDAVVAAAVACGADAVHPGYGFLSENADFARSVQAVGLTWVGPSPDSIDAMGSKVTAKKLVSAAGVPVLDELDPEAVTAADLPLLVKASAGGGGRGMREVHSLDELTEAVAAAKREAASAFGDATVFCEPLLTGAHHVEVQLLADTHGTVWTLTERDCSLQRRHQKIIEESPSPGVDDATRTRLQDAARGAAQAIGYVGAGTVEFLLDADGRLAFLEVNTRLQVEHPVTEAVHGLDLVGWQIAIAEGAALPVEPPPGVGHAVEVRLYAEDPAHDWRPASGSLHRFHIPGLAAEFAVPAGEHGLRCDSGVRSGDVIGVHYDPMLAKLIAHGPDRPSALRRLSAALRGAQLHGVTTNRELLIGLLSNADFAVGACDTGYLDSHDAAELTAQPSASAVQLSALAAALALAEQHHAVSPVNAALPTGCAMFAPSPTSTPSSTAANRWRSGTACPGAC
;
A
#
# COMPACT_ATOMS: atom_id res chain seq x y z
N MET A 1 -20.46 -12.49 19.69
CA MET A 1 -20.78 -12.47 18.23
C MET A 1 -20.97 -11.03 17.82
N ILE A 2 -20.25 -10.57 16.81
CA ILE A 2 -20.26 -9.18 16.33
C ILE A 2 -21.46 -9.02 15.37
N SER A 3 -22.34 -8.07 15.63
CA SER A 3 -23.49 -7.74 14.78
C SER A 3 -23.24 -6.51 13.93
N ARG A 4 -22.48 -5.53 14.48
CA ARG A 4 -22.07 -4.32 13.79
C ARG A 4 -20.61 -4.00 14.07
N LEU A 5 -19.83 -3.76 13.03
CA LEU A 5 -18.41 -3.44 13.11
C LEU A 5 -18.15 -2.05 12.54
N LEU A 6 -17.53 -1.16 13.36
CA LEU A 6 -17.04 0.12 12.87
C LEU A 6 -15.66 -0.06 12.22
N VAL A 7 -15.54 0.45 11.00
CA VAL A 7 -14.25 0.56 10.29
C VAL A 7 -13.63 1.92 10.61
N ALA A 8 -12.57 1.92 11.42
CA ALA A 8 -11.86 3.14 11.82
C ALA A 8 -10.77 3.51 10.79
N ASN A 9 -11.13 3.55 9.53
CA ASN A 9 -10.22 3.81 8.41
C ASN A 9 -10.98 4.35 7.20
N ARG A 10 -10.26 4.57 6.07
CA ARG A 10 -10.79 5.13 4.82
C ARG A 10 -10.25 4.40 3.58
N GLY A 11 -10.72 4.83 2.42
CA GLY A 11 -10.16 4.38 1.14
C GLY A 11 -10.41 2.89 0.86
N GLU A 12 -9.45 2.26 0.20
CA GLU A 12 -9.59 0.87 -0.23
C GLU A 12 -9.67 -0.12 0.95
N ILE A 13 -8.92 0.14 2.05
CA ILE A 13 -8.95 -0.76 3.21
C ILE A 13 -10.30 -0.71 3.94
N ALA A 14 -10.95 0.45 3.97
CA ALA A 14 -12.30 0.53 4.52
C ALA A 14 -13.26 -0.33 3.69
N ARG A 15 -13.20 -0.27 2.37
CA ARG A 15 -14.00 -1.12 1.46
C ARG A 15 -13.68 -2.61 1.66
N ARG A 16 -12.38 -2.94 1.81
CA ARG A 16 -11.94 -4.33 2.08
C ARG A 16 -12.57 -4.91 3.36
N VAL A 17 -12.57 -4.12 4.44
CA VAL A 17 -13.19 -4.55 5.73
C VAL A 17 -14.71 -4.59 5.61
N ILE A 18 -15.34 -3.61 4.95
CA ILE A 18 -16.79 -3.60 4.68
C ILE A 18 -17.21 -4.87 3.92
N ARG A 19 -16.41 -5.28 2.92
CA ARG A 19 -16.66 -6.50 2.16
C ARG A 19 -16.61 -7.74 3.07
N ALA A 20 -15.58 -7.87 3.91
CA ALA A 20 -15.44 -8.99 4.83
C ALA A 20 -16.62 -9.04 5.86
N CYS A 21 -17.10 -7.90 6.32
CA CYS A 21 -18.30 -7.80 7.16
C CYS A 21 -19.52 -8.36 6.44
N ARG A 22 -19.76 -7.94 5.20
CA ARG A 22 -20.92 -8.39 4.40
C ARG A 22 -20.90 -9.88 4.13
N ASP A 23 -19.74 -10.43 3.77
CA ASP A 23 -19.57 -11.87 3.52
C ASP A 23 -19.81 -12.71 4.79
N ARG A 24 -19.78 -12.09 5.98
CA ARG A 24 -20.07 -12.70 7.29
C ARG A 24 -21.43 -12.32 7.88
N GLY A 25 -22.23 -11.53 7.18
CA GLY A 25 -23.53 -11.05 7.66
C GLY A 25 -23.44 -10.03 8.79
N ILE A 26 -22.30 -9.34 8.93
CA ILE A 26 -22.07 -8.27 9.91
C ILE A 26 -22.40 -6.94 9.25
N SER A 27 -23.16 -6.07 9.96
CA SER A 27 -23.47 -4.71 9.48
C SER A 27 -22.23 -3.82 9.55
N PRO A 28 -21.66 -3.34 8.42
CA PRO A 28 -20.52 -2.44 8.45
C PRO A 28 -20.94 -1.01 8.77
N ALA A 29 -20.22 -0.36 9.69
CA ALA A 29 -20.29 1.07 9.93
C ALA A 29 -18.96 1.73 9.56
N ALA A 30 -18.99 2.94 9.00
CA ALA A 30 -17.80 3.70 8.63
C ALA A 30 -17.76 5.06 9.31
N VAL A 31 -16.56 5.57 9.58
CA VAL A 31 -16.33 7.00 9.88
C VAL A 31 -15.80 7.68 8.63
N TYR A 32 -16.12 8.96 8.43
CA TYR A 32 -15.60 9.71 7.29
C TYR A 32 -15.36 11.20 7.62
N SER A 33 -14.31 11.76 7.04
CA SER A 33 -14.01 13.19 7.07
C SER A 33 -14.82 13.97 6.04
N ASP A 34 -14.83 15.29 6.13
CA ASP A 34 -15.49 16.15 5.14
C ASP A 34 -14.90 15.97 3.72
N ALA A 35 -13.61 15.62 3.61
CA ALA A 35 -12.95 15.35 2.34
C ALA A 35 -13.36 14.00 1.73
N ASP A 36 -13.91 13.08 2.52
CA ASP A 36 -14.31 11.74 2.10
C ASP A 36 -15.84 11.58 1.96
N ALA A 37 -16.62 12.67 2.10
CA ALA A 37 -18.08 12.59 2.15
C ALA A 37 -18.74 11.85 0.96
N ASP A 38 -18.13 11.93 -0.22
CA ASP A 38 -18.60 11.28 -1.45
C ASP A 38 -17.84 9.97 -1.77
N ALA A 39 -16.93 9.52 -0.89
CA ALA A 39 -16.12 8.33 -1.12
C ALA A 39 -16.96 7.04 -1.12
N LEU A 40 -16.51 6.04 -1.90
CA LEU A 40 -17.22 4.78 -2.07
C LEU A 40 -17.53 4.06 -0.77
N PHE A 41 -16.56 3.96 0.13
CA PHE A 41 -16.73 3.25 1.41
C PHE A 41 -17.82 3.86 2.29
N VAL A 42 -18.10 5.17 2.14
CA VAL A 42 -19.16 5.87 2.89
C VAL A 42 -20.55 5.40 2.44
N THR A 43 -20.71 5.19 1.12
CA THR A 43 -21.97 4.71 0.53
C THR A 43 -22.13 3.19 0.61
N GLU A 44 -21.02 2.45 0.75
CA GLU A 44 -21.00 1.00 0.90
C GLU A 44 -21.27 0.55 2.35
N ALA A 45 -21.05 1.38 3.35
CA ALA A 45 -21.39 1.08 4.73
C ALA A 45 -22.89 1.22 4.99
N ASP A 46 -23.44 0.39 5.90
CA ASP A 46 -24.86 0.48 6.29
C ASP A 46 -25.13 1.73 7.14
N VAL A 47 -24.11 2.15 7.91
CA VAL A 47 -24.14 3.37 8.75
C VAL A 47 -22.84 4.13 8.54
N SER A 48 -22.92 5.44 8.35
CA SER A 48 -21.74 6.31 8.21
C SER A 48 -21.81 7.47 9.17
N VAL A 49 -20.72 7.70 9.91
CA VAL A 49 -20.63 8.75 10.93
C VAL A 49 -19.57 9.78 10.51
N ARG A 50 -20.00 11.03 10.38
CA ARG A 50 -19.12 12.13 10.01
C ARG A 50 -18.17 12.48 11.15
N LEU A 51 -16.88 12.61 10.84
CA LEU A 51 -15.87 13.25 11.68
C LEU A 51 -15.62 14.65 11.12
N PRO A 52 -16.03 15.73 11.81
CA PRO A 52 -15.89 17.08 11.27
C PRO A 52 -14.43 17.47 11.05
N GLY A 53 -14.09 17.96 9.86
CA GLY A 53 -12.74 18.36 9.47
C GLY A 53 -12.25 17.62 8.24
N VAL A 54 -11.06 18.00 7.75
CA VAL A 54 -10.46 17.45 6.55
C VAL A 54 -9.07 16.83 6.78
N SER A 55 -8.36 17.30 7.82
CA SER A 55 -7.02 16.76 8.12
C SER A 55 -7.10 15.44 8.91
N PRO A 56 -6.09 14.54 8.79
CA PRO A 56 -6.03 13.36 9.63
C PRO A 56 -6.08 13.68 11.13
N THR A 57 -5.39 14.72 11.56
CA THR A 57 -5.30 15.15 12.97
C THR A 57 -6.62 15.64 13.54
N ASP A 58 -7.50 16.17 12.70
CA ASP A 58 -8.83 16.62 13.13
C ASP A 58 -9.87 15.49 13.09
N THR A 59 -9.58 14.39 12.41
CA THR A 59 -10.54 13.33 12.08
C THR A 59 -10.05 11.93 12.48
N TYR A 60 -9.43 11.19 11.57
CA TYR A 60 -9.06 9.77 11.73
C TYR A 60 -8.00 9.52 12.82
N LEU A 61 -7.26 10.53 13.27
CA LEU A 61 -6.31 10.44 14.40
C LEU A 61 -6.91 10.89 15.74
N ARG A 62 -8.21 11.24 15.78
CA ARG A 62 -8.93 11.64 16.99
C ARG A 62 -9.55 10.41 17.67
N ILE A 63 -8.84 9.84 18.65
CA ILE A 63 -9.29 8.67 19.43
C ILE A 63 -10.69 8.90 20.00
N ASP A 64 -10.89 10.02 20.67
CA ASP A 64 -12.17 10.41 21.29
C ASP A 64 -13.33 10.47 20.28
N ALA A 65 -13.09 11.07 19.12
CA ALA A 65 -14.10 11.20 18.07
C ALA A 65 -14.46 9.87 17.43
N VAL A 66 -13.47 9.01 17.15
CA VAL A 66 -13.69 7.68 16.55
C VAL A 66 -14.41 6.76 17.54
N VAL A 67 -14.01 6.76 18.83
CA VAL A 67 -14.70 5.96 19.87
C VAL A 67 -16.13 6.44 20.08
N ALA A 68 -16.36 7.77 20.14
CA ALA A 68 -17.70 8.33 20.23
C ALA A 68 -18.58 7.95 19.04
N ALA A 69 -18.02 7.93 17.81
CA ALA A 69 -18.71 7.50 16.61
C ALA A 69 -19.10 6.01 16.67
N ALA A 70 -18.21 5.14 17.19
CA ALA A 70 -18.47 3.73 17.36
C ALA A 70 -19.65 3.48 18.31
N VAL A 71 -19.66 4.16 19.46
CA VAL A 71 -20.77 4.09 20.42
C VAL A 71 -22.06 4.63 19.82
N ALA A 72 -22.00 5.79 19.15
CA ALA A 72 -23.18 6.46 18.60
C ALA A 72 -23.86 5.65 17.48
N CYS A 73 -23.10 4.90 16.67
CA CYS A 73 -23.67 4.05 15.63
C CYS A 73 -24.09 2.66 16.15
N GLY A 74 -23.90 2.36 17.43
CA GLY A 74 -24.23 1.07 18.04
C GLY A 74 -23.35 -0.08 17.53
N ALA A 75 -22.07 0.17 17.30
CA ALA A 75 -21.11 -0.87 16.95
C ALA A 75 -20.82 -1.78 18.16
N ASP A 76 -20.55 -3.05 17.88
CA ASP A 76 -20.09 -4.04 18.87
C ASP A 76 -18.57 -4.18 18.84
N ALA A 77 -17.95 -3.82 17.70
CA ALA A 77 -16.54 -3.97 17.46
C ALA A 77 -15.97 -2.81 16.63
N VAL A 78 -14.63 -2.64 16.70
CA VAL A 78 -13.88 -1.70 15.90
C VAL A 78 -12.73 -2.40 15.20
N HIS A 79 -12.64 -2.24 13.87
CA HIS A 79 -11.50 -2.68 13.06
C HIS A 79 -10.68 -1.47 12.62
N PRO A 80 -9.39 -1.40 12.96
CA PRO A 80 -8.57 -0.21 12.68
C PRO A 80 -8.05 -0.15 11.23
N GLY A 81 -8.11 -1.24 10.46
CA GLY A 81 -7.42 -1.36 9.18
C GLY A 81 -5.91 -1.32 9.33
N TYR A 82 -5.26 -0.44 8.55
CA TYR A 82 -3.82 -0.13 8.65
C TYR A 82 -3.59 1.39 8.58
N GLY A 83 -2.44 1.88 9.05
CA GLY A 83 -2.19 3.32 9.18
C GLY A 83 -3.07 3.98 10.25
N PHE A 84 -3.09 5.29 10.32
CA PHE A 84 -3.81 6.08 11.33
C PHE A 84 -3.59 5.54 12.76
N LEU A 85 -4.65 5.06 13.40
CA LEU A 85 -4.63 4.58 14.79
C LEU A 85 -4.43 3.06 14.92
N SER A 86 -4.12 2.35 13.85
CA SER A 86 -4.06 0.87 13.87
C SER A 86 -2.95 0.30 14.77
N GLU A 87 -1.89 1.06 15.03
CA GLU A 87 -0.78 0.71 15.93
C GLU A 87 -0.74 1.61 17.17
N ASN A 88 -1.90 2.16 17.55
CA ASN A 88 -2.02 3.01 18.73
C ASN A 88 -2.66 2.24 19.89
N ALA A 89 -1.87 1.92 20.92
CA ALA A 89 -2.31 1.16 22.07
C ALA A 89 -3.40 1.89 22.89
N ASP A 90 -3.34 3.22 22.98
CA ASP A 90 -4.34 4.01 23.70
C ASP A 90 -5.69 4.00 22.99
N PHE A 91 -5.68 3.93 21.65
CA PHE A 91 -6.92 3.75 20.90
C PHE A 91 -7.53 2.36 21.18
N ALA A 92 -6.73 1.29 21.15
CA ALA A 92 -7.22 -0.05 21.48
C ALA A 92 -7.78 -0.12 22.91
N ARG A 93 -7.08 0.49 23.91
CA ARG A 93 -7.57 0.61 25.30
C ARG A 93 -8.88 1.39 25.38
N SER A 94 -8.97 2.50 24.66
CA SER A 94 -10.17 3.34 24.65
C SER A 94 -11.40 2.63 24.08
N VAL A 95 -11.21 1.83 23.01
CA VAL A 95 -12.25 0.97 22.44
C VAL A 95 -12.73 -0.08 23.46
N GLN A 96 -11.78 -0.78 24.11
CA GLN A 96 -12.10 -1.78 25.11
C GLN A 96 -12.75 -1.19 26.38
N ALA A 97 -12.32 0.00 26.79
CA ALA A 97 -12.87 0.68 27.99
C ALA A 97 -14.33 1.05 27.86
N VAL A 98 -14.86 1.24 26.66
CA VAL A 98 -16.29 1.46 26.41
C VAL A 98 -17.07 0.17 26.14
N GLY A 99 -16.43 -1.01 26.32
CA GLY A 99 -17.05 -2.32 26.17
C GLY A 99 -17.15 -2.83 24.75
N LEU A 100 -16.44 -2.23 23.79
CA LEU A 100 -16.41 -2.70 22.40
C LEU A 100 -15.26 -3.69 22.17
N THR A 101 -15.48 -4.63 21.25
CA THR A 101 -14.45 -5.58 20.82
C THR A 101 -13.43 -4.87 19.92
N TRP A 102 -12.15 -4.94 20.27
CA TRP A 102 -11.04 -4.52 19.44
C TRP A 102 -10.64 -5.65 18.48
N VAL A 103 -10.63 -5.40 17.17
CA VAL A 103 -10.19 -6.37 16.16
C VAL A 103 -8.72 -6.12 15.85
N GLY A 104 -7.86 -6.77 16.60
CA GLY A 104 -6.40 -6.61 16.52
C GLY A 104 -5.70 -7.19 17.74
N PRO A 105 -4.36 -7.00 17.83
CA PRO A 105 -3.56 -7.47 18.96
C PRO A 105 -3.88 -6.70 20.24
N SER A 106 -3.43 -7.24 21.37
CA SER A 106 -3.61 -6.57 22.67
C SER A 106 -2.90 -5.21 22.70
N PRO A 107 -3.40 -4.23 23.47
CA PRO A 107 -2.69 -2.96 23.66
C PRO A 107 -1.24 -3.15 24.15
N ASP A 108 -1.00 -4.16 25.00
CA ASP A 108 0.33 -4.43 25.53
C ASP A 108 1.28 -4.98 24.45
N SER A 109 0.77 -5.79 23.50
CA SER A 109 1.56 -6.23 22.34
C SER A 109 1.88 -5.06 21.41
N ILE A 110 0.95 -4.10 21.24
CA ILE A 110 1.19 -2.88 20.45
C ILE A 110 2.28 -2.03 21.12
N ASP A 111 2.19 -1.78 22.42
CA ASP A 111 3.20 -1.02 23.17
C ASP A 111 4.57 -1.68 23.15
N ALA A 112 4.62 -3.01 23.34
CA ALA A 112 5.87 -3.77 23.34
C ALA A 112 6.63 -3.63 22.00
N MET A 113 5.92 -3.54 20.89
CA MET A 113 6.50 -3.43 19.55
C MET A 113 6.63 -1.99 19.07
N GLY A 114 5.97 -1.04 19.70
CA GLY A 114 6.02 0.39 19.36
C GLY A 114 7.39 1.04 19.57
N SER A 115 8.22 0.52 20.47
CA SER A 115 9.61 0.95 20.67
C SER A 115 10.57 -0.05 20.01
N LYS A 116 11.31 0.37 19.00
CA LYS A 116 12.28 -0.49 18.29
C LYS A 116 13.33 -1.09 19.21
N VAL A 117 13.83 -0.32 20.18
CA VAL A 117 14.82 -0.80 21.17
C VAL A 117 14.21 -1.89 22.06
N THR A 118 12.98 -1.69 22.55
CA THR A 118 12.29 -2.67 23.38
C THR A 118 11.95 -3.92 22.57
N ALA A 119 11.41 -3.75 21.36
CA ALA A 119 11.08 -4.84 20.47
C ALA A 119 12.31 -5.71 20.17
N LYS A 120 13.45 -5.11 19.79
CA LYS A 120 14.70 -5.84 19.53
C LYS A 120 15.17 -6.66 20.74
N LYS A 121 15.11 -6.10 21.95
CA LYS A 121 15.48 -6.83 23.17
C LYS A 121 14.58 -8.05 23.40
N LEU A 122 13.27 -7.88 23.23
CA LEU A 122 12.30 -8.96 23.41
C LEU A 122 12.50 -10.07 22.37
N VAL A 123 12.62 -9.73 21.08
CA VAL A 123 12.77 -10.73 20.02
C VAL A 123 14.16 -11.40 20.06
N SER A 124 15.22 -10.67 20.40
CA SER A 124 16.57 -11.21 20.60
C SER A 124 16.60 -12.23 21.74
N ALA A 125 15.92 -11.96 22.86
CA ALA A 125 15.78 -12.90 23.96
C ALA A 125 15.04 -14.19 23.55
N ALA A 126 14.19 -14.13 22.53
CA ALA A 126 13.50 -15.27 21.91
C ALA A 126 14.35 -15.95 20.80
N GLY A 127 15.62 -15.55 20.60
CA GLY A 127 16.52 -16.15 19.62
C GLY A 127 16.36 -15.64 18.19
N VAL A 128 15.59 -14.56 17.97
CA VAL A 128 15.42 -13.94 16.65
C VAL A 128 16.69 -13.13 16.32
N PRO A 129 17.28 -13.30 15.12
CA PRO A 129 18.47 -12.55 14.71
C PRO A 129 18.19 -11.04 14.62
N VAL A 130 18.99 -10.23 15.30
CA VAL A 130 18.90 -8.77 15.29
C VAL A 130 20.25 -8.17 14.87
N LEU A 131 20.25 -6.96 14.31
CA LEU A 131 21.48 -6.18 14.12
C LEU A 131 21.95 -5.64 15.45
N ASP A 132 23.27 -5.55 15.61
CA ASP A 132 23.87 -4.93 16.80
C ASP A 132 23.50 -3.45 16.87
N GLU A 133 23.08 -3.02 18.05
CA GLU A 133 22.83 -1.61 18.33
C GLU A 133 24.13 -0.93 18.72
N LEU A 134 24.52 0.09 17.97
CA LEU A 134 25.73 0.86 18.21
C LEU A 134 25.38 2.17 18.90
N ASP A 135 26.11 2.50 19.96
CA ASP A 135 26.00 3.81 20.58
C ASP A 135 26.61 4.87 19.64
N PRO A 136 25.86 5.91 19.24
CA PRO A 136 26.39 6.96 18.37
C PRO A 136 27.67 7.62 18.86
N GLU A 137 27.94 7.63 20.18
CA GLU A 137 29.16 8.22 20.78
C GLU A 137 30.34 7.27 20.72
N ALA A 138 30.12 5.97 20.51
CA ALA A 138 31.15 4.92 20.47
C ALA A 138 31.49 4.45 19.05
N VAL A 139 30.80 4.93 18.02
CA VAL A 139 31.01 4.55 16.61
C VAL A 139 32.41 4.88 16.12
N THR A 140 33.02 3.94 15.41
CA THR A 140 34.33 4.06 14.79
C THR A 140 34.26 3.92 13.25
N ALA A 141 35.37 4.19 12.57
CA ALA A 141 35.43 4.02 11.11
C ALA A 141 35.24 2.55 10.66
N ALA A 142 35.42 1.58 11.53
CA ALA A 142 35.20 0.17 11.22
C ALA A 142 33.71 -0.22 11.20
N ASP A 143 32.84 0.61 11.77
CA ASP A 143 31.39 0.38 11.87
C ASP A 143 30.62 0.95 10.67
N LEU A 144 31.32 1.66 9.79
CA LEU A 144 30.74 2.28 8.61
C LEU A 144 30.63 1.31 7.40
N PRO A 145 29.60 1.42 6.55
CA PRO A 145 28.49 2.36 6.65
C PRO A 145 27.46 1.97 7.68
N LEU A 146 26.76 2.94 8.25
CA LEU A 146 25.74 2.70 9.27
C LEU A 146 24.45 3.52 9.02
N LEU A 147 23.40 3.13 9.71
CA LEU A 147 22.09 3.78 9.68
C LEU A 147 21.76 4.34 11.07
N VAL A 148 21.55 5.66 11.15
CA VAL A 148 21.00 6.31 12.35
C VAL A 148 19.48 6.15 12.32
N LYS A 149 18.89 5.66 13.41
CA LYS A 149 17.45 5.39 13.54
C LYS A 149 16.86 6.07 14.77
N ALA A 150 15.62 6.55 14.65
CA ALA A 150 14.81 6.92 15.81
C ALA A 150 14.28 5.65 16.51
N SER A 151 14.26 5.65 17.86
CA SER A 151 13.70 4.55 18.66
C SER A 151 12.19 4.42 18.48
N ALA A 152 11.48 5.55 18.38
CA ALA A 152 10.04 5.60 18.15
C ALA A 152 9.71 5.85 16.69
N GLY A 153 8.52 5.40 16.25
CA GLY A 153 7.97 5.63 14.91
C GLY A 153 8.31 4.54 13.88
N GLY A 154 7.66 4.63 12.72
CA GLY A 154 7.76 3.68 11.61
C GLY A 154 7.83 4.38 10.25
N GLY A 155 7.86 3.58 9.15
CA GLY A 155 7.84 4.11 7.79
C GLY A 155 9.09 4.88 7.37
N GLY A 156 10.25 4.57 7.96
CA GLY A 156 11.55 5.16 7.58
C GLY A 156 11.80 6.59 8.04
N ARG A 157 10.89 7.22 8.77
CA ARG A 157 11.08 8.58 9.30
C ARG A 157 12.19 8.60 10.37
N GLY A 158 13.06 9.62 10.30
CA GLY A 158 14.17 9.76 11.23
C GLY A 158 15.34 8.81 10.95
N MET A 159 15.37 8.14 9.78
CA MET A 159 16.51 7.32 9.37
C MET A 159 17.47 8.13 8.49
N ARG A 160 18.79 7.94 8.70
CA ARG A 160 19.86 8.60 7.94
C ARG A 160 21.02 7.65 7.74
N GLU A 161 21.41 7.47 6.49
CA GLU A 161 22.63 6.76 6.15
C GLU A 161 23.84 7.63 6.45
N VAL A 162 24.88 6.99 6.96
CA VAL A 162 26.16 7.62 7.31
C VAL A 162 27.30 6.79 6.73
N HIS A 163 28.06 7.39 5.82
CA HIS A 163 29.17 6.75 5.13
C HIS A 163 30.54 7.24 5.64
N SER A 164 30.58 8.33 6.42
CA SER A 164 31.80 8.87 7.03
C SER A 164 31.55 9.35 8.46
N LEU A 165 32.60 9.34 9.31
CA LEU A 165 32.50 9.83 10.70
C LEU A 165 32.20 11.35 10.76
N ASP A 166 32.60 12.10 9.74
CA ASP A 166 32.36 13.55 9.68
C ASP A 166 30.85 13.87 9.55
N GLU A 167 30.07 12.98 8.91
CA GLU A 167 28.63 13.12 8.75
C GLU A 167 27.84 12.71 10.01
N LEU A 168 28.41 11.83 10.86
CA LEU A 168 27.70 11.19 11.96
C LEU A 168 27.07 12.18 12.94
N THR A 169 27.83 13.19 13.36
CA THR A 169 27.37 14.16 14.37
C THR A 169 26.16 14.94 13.89
N GLU A 170 26.17 15.39 12.62
CA GLU A 170 25.05 16.12 12.05
C GLU A 170 23.84 15.21 11.80
N ALA A 171 24.06 13.99 11.29
CA ALA A 171 23.03 12.99 11.08
C ALA A 171 22.28 12.63 12.36
N VAL A 172 23.02 12.38 13.45
CA VAL A 172 22.47 12.11 14.79
C VAL A 172 21.67 13.31 15.32
N ALA A 173 22.23 14.54 15.22
CA ALA A 173 21.54 15.74 15.69
C ALA A 173 20.25 16.01 14.89
N ALA A 174 20.28 15.80 13.57
CA ALA A 174 19.11 15.94 12.70
C ALA A 174 18.04 14.86 13.00
N ALA A 175 18.46 13.60 13.17
CA ALA A 175 17.56 12.51 13.55
C ALA A 175 16.88 12.74 14.90
N LYS A 176 17.63 13.22 15.91
CA LYS A 176 17.09 13.58 17.24
C LYS A 176 16.01 14.68 17.14
N ARG A 177 16.25 15.74 16.36
CA ARG A 177 15.28 16.83 16.17
C ARG A 177 14.00 16.36 15.49
N GLU A 178 14.15 15.54 14.45
CA GLU A 178 13.02 15.00 13.71
C GLU A 178 12.19 14.05 14.60
N ALA A 179 12.85 13.14 15.33
CA ALA A 179 12.23 12.20 16.23
C ALA A 179 11.45 12.90 17.36
N ALA A 180 12.06 13.92 17.98
CA ALA A 180 11.40 14.73 19.01
C ALA A 180 10.15 15.43 18.47
N SER A 181 10.23 15.98 17.26
CA SER A 181 9.10 16.70 16.62
C SER A 181 7.98 15.76 16.19
N ALA A 182 8.32 14.61 15.63
CA ALA A 182 7.35 13.70 15.03
C ALA A 182 6.71 12.73 16.05
N PHE A 183 7.49 12.31 17.07
CA PHE A 183 7.11 11.23 17.98
C PHE A 183 7.16 11.63 19.45
N GLY A 184 7.68 12.82 19.79
CA GLY A 184 7.87 13.25 21.18
C GLY A 184 9.04 12.58 21.92
N ASP A 185 9.80 11.72 21.25
CA ASP A 185 10.96 11.01 21.78
C ASP A 185 12.19 11.28 20.91
N ALA A 186 13.26 11.84 21.51
CA ALA A 186 14.51 12.18 20.82
C ALA A 186 15.54 11.02 20.81
N THR A 187 15.17 9.85 21.32
CA THR A 187 16.08 8.71 21.42
C THR A 187 16.43 8.20 20.03
N VAL A 188 17.73 8.12 19.72
CA VAL A 188 18.27 7.55 18.48
C VAL A 188 19.38 6.56 18.78
N PHE A 189 19.59 5.61 17.89
CA PHE A 189 20.65 4.61 17.93
C PHE A 189 21.21 4.39 16.52
N CYS A 190 22.35 3.73 16.42
CA CYS A 190 22.95 3.35 15.15
C CYS A 190 22.90 1.84 14.95
N GLU A 191 22.82 1.42 13.69
CA GLU A 191 22.95 0.01 13.27
C GLU A 191 23.85 -0.08 12.04
N PRO A 192 24.52 -1.21 11.78
CA PRO A 192 25.18 -1.44 10.49
C PRO A 192 24.19 -1.27 9.33
N LEU A 193 24.59 -0.55 8.30
CA LEU A 193 23.80 -0.45 7.06
C LEU A 193 24.01 -1.71 6.24
N LEU A 194 22.94 -2.48 6.03
CA LEU A 194 22.95 -3.61 5.12
C LEU A 194 22.64 -3.12 3.69
N THR A 195 23.65 -3.10 2.83
CA THR A 195 23.50 -2.75 1.42
C THR A 195 23.20 -4.00 0.59
N GLY A 196 22.44 -3.85 -0.50
CA GLY A 196 22.08 -4.99 -1.36
C GLY A 196 21.17 -6.01 -0.68
N ALA A 197 20.44 -5.61 0.36
CA ALA A 197 19.57 -6.49 1.10
C ALA A 197 18.15 -6.52 0.54
N HIS A 198 17.52 -7.69 0.61
CA HIS A 198 16.10 -7.85 0.34
C HIS A 198 15.29 -7.56 1.59
N HIS A 199 14.18 -6.85 1.44
CA HIS A 199 13.17 -6.68 2.46
C HIS A 199 12.18 -7.84 2.35
N VAL A 200 12.31 -8.81 3.24
CA VAL A 200 11.42 -9.97 3.32
C VAL A 200 10.63 -9.95 4.61
N GLU A 201 9.38 -10.39 4.55
CA GLU A 201 8.49 -10.32 5.71
C GLU A 201 7.59 -11.55 5.80
N VAL A 202 7.23 -11.93 7.02
CA VAL A 202 6.41 -13.11 7.31
C VAL A 202 5.06 -12.68 7.87
N GLN A 203 3.98 -13.07 7.20
CA GLN A 203 2.62 -12.88 7.70
C GLN A 203 2.35 -13.78 8.90
N LEU A 204 1.92 -13.17 10.00
CA LEU A 204 1.41 -13.84 11.19
C LEU A 204 -0.12 -13.86 11.19
N LEU A 205 -0.67 -14.95 11.72
CA LEU A 205 -2.05 -15.00 12.20
C LEU A 205 -2.07 -15.84 13.48
N ALA A 206 -2.54 -15.26 14.58
CA ALA A 206 -2.52 -15.91 15.89
C ALA A 206 -3.89 -15.80 16.57
N ASP A 207 -4.34 -16.89 17.22
CA ASP A 207 -5.58 -16.92 17.96
C ASP A 207 -5.38 -16.74 19.47
N THR A 208 -6.47 -16.67 20.22
CA THR A 208 -6.45 -16.58 21.68
C THR A 208 -6.24 -17.93 22.37
N HIS A 209 -6.11 -19.03 21.62
CA HIS A 209 -5.94 -20.39 22.10
C HIS A 209 -4.49 -20.87 22.05
N GLY A 210 -3.58 -20.04 21.51
CA GLY A 210 -2.15 -20.29 21.46
C GLY A 210 -1.64 -20.82 20.11
N THR A 211 -2.50 -20.91 19.09
CA THR A 211 -2.08 -21.28 17.74
C THR A 211 -1.51 -20.04 17.02
N VAL A 212 -0.31 -20.19 16.47
CA VAL A 212 0.37 -19.14 15.68
C VAL A 212 0.71 -19.70 14.31
N TRP A 213 0.08 -19.18 13.28
CA TRP A 213 0.46 -19.42 11.89
C TRP A 213 1.55 -18.43 11.44
N THR A 214 2.55 -18.97 10.76
CA THR A 214 3.52 -18.23 9.97
C THR A 214 3.32 -18.63 8.51
N LEU A 215 2.82 -17.72 7.68
CA LEU A 215 2.52 -17.98 6.28
C LEU A 215 3.75 -17.75 5.40
N THR A 216 3.65 -18.04 4.10
CA THR A 216 4.72 -17.80 3.14
C THR A 216 5.15 -16.33 3.16
N GLU A 217 6.44 -16.10 3.11
CA GLU A 217 7.03 -14.77 3.12
C GLU A 217 6.63 -13.95 1.89
N ARG A 218 6.71 -12.64 2.07
CA ARG A 218 6.61 -11.65 0.99
C ARG A 218 7.97 -11.01 0.76
N ASP A 219 8.25 -10.66 -0.50
CA ASP A 219 9.34 -9.76 -0.88
C ASP A 219 8.76 -8.37 -1.13
N CYS A 220 9.32 -7.38 -0.46
CA CYS A 220 8.92 -5.98 -0.53
C CYS A 220 10.12 -5.07 -0.85
N SER A 221 11.12 -5.60 -1.55
CA SER A 221 12.38 -4.89 -1.81
C SER A 221 12.21 -3.70 -2.75
N LEU A 222 11.28 -3.77 -3.72
CA LEU A 222 10.99 -2.62 -4.58
C LEU A 222 10.22 -1.54 -3.82
N GLN A 223 10.97 -0.60 -3.29
CA GLN A 223 10.48 0.51 -2.48
C GLN A 223 11.19 1.81 -2.83
N ARG A 224 10.56 2.93 -2.54
CA ARG A 224 11.14 4.27 -2.64
C ARG A 224 10.99 4.98 -1.31
N ARG A 225 12.09 5.49 -0.75
CA ARG A 225 12.07 6.16 0.56
C ARG A 225 11.31 5.33 1.61
N HIS A 226 11.55 4.01 1.62
CA HIS A 226 10.88 3.02 2.46
C HIS A 226 9.37 2.83 2.21
N GLN A 227 8.83 3.36 1.12
CA GLN A 227 7.45 3.10 0.68
C GLN A 227 7.47 1.99 -0.37
N LYS A 228 6.87 0.86 -0.05
CA LYS A 228 6.74 -0.30 -0.92
C LYS A 228 5.91 0.06 -2.17
N ILE A 229 6.31 -0.45 -3.35
CA ILE A 229 5.68 -0.16 -4.64
C ILE A 229 5.23 -1.44 -5.35
N ILE A 230 6.05 -2.51 -5.26
CA ILE A 230 5.73 -3.85 -5.75
C ILE A 230 6.04 -4.83 -4.63
N GLU A 231 5.10 -5.72 -4.37
CA GLU A 231 5.22 -6.80 -3.39
C GLU A 231 4.86 -8.13 -4.03
N GLU A 232 5.52 -9.20 -3.61
CA GLU A 232 5.26 -10.53 -4.14
C GLU A 232 5.39 -11.64 -3.09
N SER A 233 4.74 -12.76 -3.32
CA SER A 233 4.82 -13.96 -2.49
C SER A 233 4.72 -15.22 -3.36
N PRO A 234 5.61 -16.21 -3.15
CA PRO A 234 6.82 -16.21 -2.30
C PRO A 234 7.90 -15.24 -2.79
N SER A 235 8.89 -14.93 -1.93
CA SER A 235 10.09 -14.18 -2.35
C SER A 235 10.94 -15.01 -3.32
N PRO A 236 11.36 -14.44 -4.46
CA PRO A 236 12.17 -15.17 -5.46
C PRO A 236 13.58 -15.52 -4.96
N GLY A 237 14.10 -14.77 -3.97
CA GLY A 237 15.43 -14.96 -3.40
C GLY A 237 15.48 -15.88 -2.19
N VAL A 238 14.35 -16.46 -1.75
CA VAL A 238 14.26 -17.26 -0.52
C VAL A 238 14.13 -18.73 -0.83
N ASP A 239 15.13 -19.53 -0.45
CA ASP A 239 15.06 -20.99 -0.49
C ASP A 239 14.31 -21.58 0.70
N ASP A 240 14.03 -22.88 0.69
CA ASP A 240 13.24 -23.55 1.72
C ASP A 240 13.90 -23.53 3.11
N ALA A 241 15.24 -23.55 3.18
CA ALA A 241 15.95 -23.46 4.45
C ALA A 241 15.85 -22.06 5.05
N THR A 242 16.01 -21.03 4.24
CA THR A 242 15.82 -19.63 4.64
C THR A 242 14.37 -19.35 5.01
N ARG A 243 13.40 -19.88 4.25
CA ARG A 243 11.97 -19.78 4.59
C ARG A 243 11.66 -20.37 5.96
N THR A 244 12.22 -21.54 6.27
CA THR A 244 12.05 -22.15 7.60
C THR A 244 12.62 -21.25 8.70
N ARG A 245 13.82 -20.70 8.50
CA ARG A 245 14.43 -19.76 9.45
C ARG A 245 13.60 -18.51 9.67
N LEU A 246 13.05 -17.92 8.60
CA LEU A 246 12.16 -16.76 8.64
C LEU A 246 10.89 -17.07 9.44
N GLN A 247 10.24 -18.20 9.14
CA GLN A 247 9.00 -18.63 9.82
C GLN A 247 9.24 -18.93 11.30
N ASP A 248 10.34 -19.57 11.66
CA ASP A 248 10.67 -19.86 13.05
C ASP A 248 10.99 -18.58 13.82
N ALA A 249 11.74 -17.65 13.23
CA ALA A 249 12.03 -16.34 13.81
C ALA A 249 10.75 -15.53 14.03
N ALA A 250 9.85 -15.51 13.04
CA ALA A 250 8.57 -14.81 13.14
C ALA A 250 7.65 -15.43 14.21
N ARG A 251 7.61 -16.76 14.29
CA ARG A 251 6.85 -17.49 15.35
C ARG A 251 7.40 -17.17 16.73
N GLY A 252 8.72 -17.17 16.88
CA GLY A 252 9.39 -16.81 18.15
C GLY A 252 9.05 -15.38 18.58
N ALA A 253 9.10 -14.42 17.66
CA ALA A 253 8.72 -13.04 17.93
C ALA A 253 7.24 -12.92 18.38
N ALA A 254 6.32 -13.57 17.69
CA ALA A 254 4.90 -13.56 18.05
C ALA A 254 4.64 -14.18 19.43
N GLN A 255 5.29 -15.30 19.73
CA GLN A 255 5.14 -16.00 21.02
C GLN A 255 5.69 -15.15 22.17
N ALA A 256 6.83 -14.45 21.97
CA ALA A 256 7.47 -13.62 22.98
C ALA A 256 6.56 -12.50 23.53
N ILE A 257 5.56 -12.07 22.74
CA ILE A 257 4.66 -10.97 23.10
C ILE A 257 3.20 -11.43 23.25
N GLY A 258 2.94 -12.74 23.20
CA GLY A 258 1.56 -13.27 23.27
C GLY A 258 0.66 -12.69 22.19
N TYR A 259 1.15 -12.64 20.94
CA TYR A 259 0.46 -11.99 19.82
C TYR A 259 -0.87 -12.63 19.50
N VAL A 260 -1.89 -11.81 19.18
CA VAL A 260 -3.22 -12.24 18.72
C VAL A 260 -3.64 -11.38 17.53
N GLY A 261 -4.29 -11.96 16.54
CA GLY A 261 -4.72 -11.29 15.31
C GLY A 261 -3.73 -11.44 14.16
N ALA A 262 -3.92 -10.64 13.13
CA ALA A 262 -3.00 -10.55 11.99
C ALA A 262 -1.87 -9.56 12.27
N GLY A 263 -0.64 -9.95 11.96
CA GLY A 263 0.55 -9.12 12.07
C GLY A 263 1.62 -9.55 11.08
N THR A 264 2.72 -8.84 11.05
CA THR A 264 3.83 -9.13 10.14
C THR A 264 5.15 -8.89 10.84
N VAL A 265 6.10 -9.82 10.67
CA VAL A 265 7.48 -9.65 11.12
C VAL A 265 8.33 -9.36 9.90
N GLU A 266 8.99 -8.22 9.90
CA GLU A 266 9.84 -7.74 8.82
C GLU A 266 11.31 -8.02 9.09
N PHE A 267 12.03 -8.42 8.03
CA PHE A 267 13.45 -8.76 8.06
C PHE A 267 14.18 -8.16 6.86
N LEU A 268 15.49 -7.94 7.04
CA LEU A 268 16.44 -7.80 5.95
C LEU A 268 17.15 -9.14 5.73
N LEU A 269 17.29 -9.53 4.47
CA LEU A 269 18.04 -10.69 4.03
C LEU A 269 19.14 -10.21 3.09
N ASP A 270 20.42 -10.32 3.50
CA ASP A 270 21.54 -9.93 2.65
C ASP A 270 21.93 -11.01 1.65
N ALA A 271 22.84 -10.68 0.73
CA ALA A 271 23.32 -11.59 -0.31
C ALA A 271 24.06 -12.83 0.23
N ASP A 272 24.58 -12.76 1.46
CA ASP A 272 25.27 -13.86 2.14
C ASP A 272 24.28 -14.75 2.92
N GLY A 273 22.98 -14.48 2.85
CA GLY A 273 21.92 -15.21 3.53
C GLY A 273 21.82 -14.88 5.03
N ARG A 274 22.42 -13.74 5.48
CA ARG A 274 22.26 -13.25 6.84
C ARG A 274 20.88 -12.61 6.97
N LEU A 275 20.17 -13.06 8.00
CA LEU A 275 18.84 -12.56 8.36
C LEU A 275 18.97 -11.55 9.50
N ALA A 276 18.32 -10.41 9.38
CA ALA A 276 18.24 -9.40 10.43
C ALA A 276 16.79 -8.92 10.61
N PHE A 277 16.30 -9.00 11.84
CA PHE A 277 15.01 -8.47 12.23
C PHE A 277 14.95 -6.94 12.09
N LEU A 278 13.85 -6.43 11.51
CA LEU A 278 13.57 -5.00 11.41
C LEU A 278 12.55 -4.54 12.44
N GLU A 279 11.32 -5.04 12.30
CA GLU A 279 10.18 -4.66 13.16
C GLU A 279 9.06 -5.69 13.11
N VAL A 280 8.10 -5.56 14.06
CA VAL A 280 6.81 -6.25 13.99
C VAL A 280 5.75 -5.19 13.73
N ASN A 281 5.02 -5.34 12.64
CA ASN A 281 3.83 -4.54 12.40
C ASN A 281 2.64 -5.19 13.05
N THR A 282 2.10 -4.54 14.08
CA THR A 282 1.03 -5.07 14.94
C THR A 282 -0.36 -4.82 14.35
N ARG A 283 -0.48 -5.00 13.04
CA ARG A 283 -1.68 -4.74 12.23
C ARG A 283 -1.68 -5.56 10.94
N LEU A 284 -2.77 -5.48 10.22
CA LEU A 284 -2.82 -5.93 8.84
C LEU A 284 -1.88 -5.06 7.97
N GLN A 285 -1.19 -5.67 7.02
CA GLN A 285 -0.35 -4.98 6.03
C GLN A 285 -1.15 -4.61 4.78
N VAL A 286 -0.69 -3.58 4.05
CA VAL A 286 -1.28 -3.16 2.75
C VAL A 286 -1.23 -4.33 1.78
N GLU A 287 -0.10 -5.03 1.72
CA GLU A 287 0.27 -6.13 0.83
C GLU A 287 -0.26 -7.51 1.24
N HIS A 288 -1.17 -7.57 2.24
CA HIS A 288 -1.82 -8.83 2.63
C HIS A 288 -2.48 -9.61 1.48
N PRO A 289 -2.94 -8.96 0.40
CA PRO A 289 -3.61 -9.66 -0.69
C PRO A 289 -2.74 -10.68 -1.43
N VAL A 290 -1.40 -10.51 -1.51
CA VAL A 290 -0.54 -11.53 -2.15
C VAL A 290 -0.51 -12.82 -1.32
N THR A 291 -0.50 -12.70 0.01
CA THR A 291 -0.59 -13.85 0.91
C THR A 291 -1.97 -14.52 0.81
N GLU A 292 -3.05 -13.73 0.78
CA GLU A 292 -4.40 -14.25 0.58
C GLU A 292 -4.52 -15.03 -0.74
N ALA A 293 -3.94 -14.49 -1.82
CA ALA A 293 -3.98 -15.14 -3.13
C ALA A 293 -3.22 -16.48 -3.15
N VAL A 294 -2.03 -16.53 -2.52
CA VAL A 294 -1.18 -17.74 -2.47
C VAL A 294 -1.80 -18.83 -1.59
N HIS A 295 -2.43 -18.46 -0.47
CA HIS A 295 -2.98 -19.43 0.49
C HIS A 295 -4.49 -19.67 0.35
N GLY A 296 -5.18 -18.94 -0.51
CA GLY A 296 -6.64 -19.04 -0.62
C GLY A 296 -7.37 -18.60 0.66
N LEU A 297 -6.83 -17.61 1.39
CA LEU A 297 -7.34 -17.15 2.69
C LEU A 297 -8.02 -15.79 2.60
N ASP A 298 -8.93 -15.51 3.51
CA ASP A 298 -9.45 -14.20 3.86
C ASP A 298 -8.89 -13.77 5.22
N LEU A 299 -7.77 -13.03 5.22
CA LEU A 299 -7.10 -12.59 6.46
C LEU A 299 -7.95 -11.64 7.28
N VAL A 300 -8.69 -10.72 6.64
CA VAL A 300 -9.61 -9.80 7.33
C VAL A 300 -10.76 -10.57 7.97
N GLY A 301 -11.30 -11.55 7.25
CA GLY A 301 -12.29 -12.46 7.79
C GLY A 301 -11.77 -13.24 9.00
N TRP A 302 -10.53 -13.71 8.95
CA TRP A 302 -9.92 -14.38 10.11
C TRP A 302 -9.67 -13.41 11.28
N GLN A 303 -9.27 -12.16 11.04
CA GLN A 303 -9.17 -11.17 12.12
C GLN A 303 -10.50 -11.01 12.87
N ILE A 304 -11.61 -10.92 12.14
CA ILE A 304 -12.95 -10.82 12.74
C ILE A 304 -13.29 -12.10 13.51
N ALA A 305 -13.06 -13.28 12.92
CA ALA A 305 -13.36 -14.56 13.58
C ALA A 305 -12.54 -14.77 14.86
N ILE A 306 -11.25 -14.41 14.85
CA ILE A 306 -10.39 -14.48 16.05
C ILE A 306 -10.89 -13.51 17.13
N ALA A 307 -11.31 -12.31 16.75
CA ALA A 307 -11.92 -11.36 17.70
C ALA A 307 -13.24 -11.87 18.29
N GLU A 308 -13.94 -12.77 17.60
CA GLU A 308 -15.12 -13.50 18.11
C GLU A 308 -14.76 -14.74 18.93
N GLY A 309 -13.47 -15.08 19.07
CA GLY A 309 -12.98 -16.23 19.84
C GLY A 309 -12.78 -17.51 19.05
N ALA A 310 -12.76 -17.45 17.72
CA ALA A 310 -12.49 -18.63 16.89
C ALA A 310 -11.04 -19.11 17.08
N ALA A 311 -10.87 -20.44 17.10
CA ALA A 311 -9.59 -21.10 17.06
C ALA A 311 -9.13 -21.29 15.61
N LEU A 312 -7.83 -21.10 15.36
CA LEU A 312 -7.21 -21.47 14.09
C LEU A 312 -7.08 -23.01 13.98
N PRO A 313 -7.19 -23.58 12.77
CA PRO A 313 -6.70 -24.92 12.52
C PRO A 313 -5.23 -25.08 12.93
N VAL A 314 -4.82 -26.31 13.24
CA VAL A 314 -3.44 -26.59 13.69
C VAL A 314 -2.42 -26.15 12.65
N GLU A 315 -2.71 -26.40 11.37
CA GLU A 315 -1.84 -26.04 10.25
C GLU A 315 -2.55 -25.04 9.33
N PRO A 316 -1.83 -24.07 8.77
CA PRO A 316 -2.37 -23.18 7.75
C PRO A 316 -2.58 -23.93 6.42
N PRO A 317 -3.45 -23.46 5.52
CA PRO A 317 -3.50 -23.96 4.15
C PRO A 317 -2.13 -23.80 3.48
N PRO A 318 -1.70 -24.78 2.65
CA PRO A 318 -0.44 -24.66 1.92
C PRO A 318 -0.48 -23.51 0.91
N GLY A 319 0.65 -22.85 0.68
CA GLY A 319 0.78 -21.86 -0.38
C GLY A 319 0.86 -22.54 -1.76
N VAL A 320 0.18 -21.95 -2.75
CA VAL A 320 0.14 -22.46 -4.13
C VAL A 320 0.37 -21.32 -5.12
N GLY A 321 1.25 -21.52 -6.09
CA GLY A 321 1.52 -20.56 -7.14
C GLY A 321 2.34 -19.35 -6.68
N HIS A 322 2.16 -18.23 -7.36
CA HIS A 322 2.87 -16.98 -7.09
C HIS A 322 1.94 -15.78 -7.30
N ALA A 323 1.97 -14.84 -6.38
CA ALA A 323 1.20 -13.60 -6.46
C ALA A 323 2.11 -12.37 -6.44
N VAL A 324 1.77 -11.38 -7.25
CA VAL A 324 2.44 -10.08 -7.32
C VAL A 324 1.41 -8.98 -7.18
N GLU A 325 1.65 -8.04 -6.29
CA GLU A 325 0.86 -6.83 -6.09
C GLU A 325 1.64 -5.61 -6.57
N VAL A 326 0.94 -4.64 -7.12
CA VAL A 326 1.46 -3.29 -7.35
C VAL A 326 0.55 -2.26 -6.72
N ARG A 327 1.13 -1.20 -6.17
CA ARG A 327 0.39 -0.06 -5.66
C ARG A 327 0.28 1.01 -6.73
N LEU A 328 -0.93 1.28 -7.17
CA LEU A 328 -1.22 2.33 -8.13
C LEU A 328 -1.46 3.66 -7.39
N TYR A 329 -0.53 4.59 -7.56
CA TYR A 329 -0.56 5.91 -6.94
C TYR A 329 -0.87 7.01 -7.95
N ALA A 330 -1.59 8.05 -7.52
CA ALA A 330 -1.70 9.32 -8.24
C ALA A 330 -0.44 10.17 -7.97
N GLU A 331 0.67 9.77 -8.58
CA GLU A 331 1.99 10.40 -8.45
C GLU A 331 2.69 10.46 -9.79
N ASP A 332 3.61 11.40 -9.94
CA ASP A 332 4.44 11.60 -11.13
C ASP A 332 5.89 11.21 -10.85
N PRO A 333 6.32 9.97 -11.16
CA PRO A 333 7.69 9.52 -10.93
C PRO A 333 8.75 10.31 -11.69
N ALA A 334 8.40 10.89 -12.84
CA ALA A 334 9.33 11.69 -13.65
C ALA A 334 9.60 13.08 -13.06
N HIS A 335 8.77 13.54 -12.11
CA HIS A 335 8.88 14.83 -11.46
C HIS A 335 8.98 14.71 -9.94
N ASP A 336 9.95 13.93 -9.46
CA ASP A 336 10.23 13.68 -8.04
C ASP A 336 9.01 13.15 -7.28
N TRP A 337 8.21 12.29 -7.91
CA TRP A 337 7.05 11.61 -7.30
C TRP A 337 6.02 12.59 -6.72
N ARG A 338 5.89 13.73 -7.35
CA ARG A 338 4.93 14.75 -6.90
C ARG A 338 3.52 14.18 -6.96
N PRO A 339 2.75 14.27 -5.87
CA PRO A 339 1.35 13.87 -5.87
C PRO A 339 0.54 14.61 -6.92
N ALA A 340 -0.32 13.88 -7.63
CA ALA A 340 -1.25 14.42 -8.60
C ALA A 340 -2.66 14.49 -7.99
N SER A 341 -3.37 15.59 -8.24
CA SER A 341 -4.74 15.80 -7.79
C SER A 341 -5.62 16.23 -8.96
N GLY A 342 -6.91 16.02 -8.85
CA GLY A 342 -7.88 16.38 -9.88
C GLY A 342 -8.94 15.31 -10.11
N SER A 343 -9.77 15.50 -11.14
CA SER A 343 -10.84 14.56 -11.47
C SER A 343 -10.30 13.32 -12.17
N LEU A 344 -10.64 12.15 -11.65
CA LEU A 344 -10.37 10.85 -12.27
C LEU A 344 -11.50 10.51 -13.25
N HIS A 345 -11.38 10.98 -14.49
CA HIS A 345 -12.44 10.85 -15.50
C HIS A 345 -12.74 9.40 -15.87
N ARG A 346 -11.72 8.55 -15.90
CA ARG A 346 -11.85 7.12 -16.21
C ARG A 346 -10.93 6.32 -15.31
N PHE A 347 -11.50 5.33 -14.66
CA PHE A 347 -10.78 4.28 -13.94
C PHE A 347 -11.39 2.94 -14.37
N HIS A 348 -10.64 2.17 -15.13
CA HIS A 348 -11.08 0.85 -15.59
C HIS A 348 -9.88 -0.07 -15.78
N ILE A 349 -9.91 -1.20 -15.11
CA ILE A 349 -8.90 -2.25 -15.21
C ILE A 349 -9.54 -3.45 -15.93
N PRO A 350 -9.03 -3.84 -17.11
CA PRO A 350 -9.60 -4.98 -17.84
C PRO A 350 -9.22 -6.31 -17.21
N GLY A 351 -10.09 -7.31 -17.40
CA GLY A 351 -9.79 -8.70 -17.02
C GLY A 351 -9.81 -9.00 -15.53
N LEU A 352 -10.46 -8.16 -14.73
CA LEU A 352 -10.65 -8.42 -13.30
C LEU A 352 -11.46 -9.70 -13.09
N ALA A 353 -10.96 -10.57 -12.21
CA ALA A 353 -11.65 -11.76 -11.76
C ALA A 353 -12.35 -11.53 -10.39
N ALA A 354 -11.82 -10.62 -9.57
CA ALA A 354 -12.36 -10.30 -8.26
C ALA A 354 -12.01 -8.86 -7.82
N GLU A 355 -12.81 -8.34 -6.89
CA GLU A 355 -12.52 -7.15 -6.08
C GLU A 355 -12.55 -7.55 -4.61
N PHE A 356 -11.52 -7.17 -3.85
CA PHE A 356 -11.38 -7.41 -2.40
C PHE A 356 -11.46 -8.86 -1.93
N ALA A 357 -11.35 -9.82 -2.83
CA ALA A 357 -11.45 -11.25 -2.51
C ALA A 357 -10.46 -12.05 -3.37
N VAL A 358 -10.12 -13.25 -2.90
CA VAL A 358 -9.41 -14.22 -3.73
C VAL A 358 -10.30 -14.60 -4.90
N PRO A 359 -9.79 -14.57 -6.17
CA PRO A 359 -10.56 -14.96 -7.33
C PRO A 359 -11.14 -16.37 -7.20
N ALA A 360 -12.38 -16.55 -7.63
CA ALA A 360 -12.99 -17.87 -7.72
C ALA A 360 -12.28 -18.67 -8.83
N GLY A 361 -11.41 -19.59 -8.47
CA GLY A 361 -10.53 -20.34 -9.35
C GLY A 361 -9.10 -20.31 -8.84
N GLU A 362 -8.21 -21.09 -9.48
CA GLU A 362 -6.83 -21.21 -9.00
C GLU A 362 -6.00 -19.94 -9.22
N HIS A 363 -6.34 -19.12 -10.23
CA HIS A 363 -5.52 -17.96 -10.62
C HIS A 363 -6.39 -16.82 -11.17
N GLY A 364 -5.95 -15.57 -11.02
CA GLY A 364 -6.73 -14.43 -11.49
C GLY A 364 -6.07 -13.08 -11.26
N LEU A 365 -6.79 -12.03 -11.66
CA LEU A 365 -6.48 -10.64 -11.37
C LEU A 365 -7.49 -10.09 -10.37
N ARG A 366 -7.00 -9.54 -9.27
CA ARG A 366 -7.77 -8.83 -8.25
C ARG A 366 -7.46 -7.35 -8.27
N CYS A 367 -8.44 -6.52 -7.97
CA CYS A 367 -8.26 -5.09 -7.72
C CYS A 367 -8.91 -4.70 -6.40
N ASP A 368 -8.14 -4.06 -5.52
CA ASP A 368 -8.64 -3.43 -4.30
C ASP A 368 -8.54 -1.92 -4.50
N SER A 369 -9.65 -1.29 -4.86
CA SER A 369 -9.70 0.13 -5.24
C SER A 369 -10.44 0.99 -4.22
N GLY A 370 -9.85 2.15 -3.87
CA GLY A 370 -10.52 3.20 -3.11
C GLY A 370 -11.32 4.18 -3.95
N VAL A 371 -11.24 4.08 -5.28
CA VAL A 371 -11.76 5.09 -6.22
C VAL A 371 -12.53 4.45 -7.37
N ARG A 372 -13.34 5.28 -8.05
CA ARG A 372 -14.04 4.97 -9.31
C ARG A 372 -13.92 6.12 -10.31
N SER A 373 -14.38 5.88 -11.53
CA SER A 373 -14.54 6.95 -12.53
C SER A 373 -15.47 8.05 -12.01
N GLY A 374 -15.05 9.29 -12.14
CA GLY A 374 -15.77 10.49 -11.68
C GLY A 374 -15.31 11.02 -10.33
N ASP A 375 -14.56 10.27 -9.55
CA ASP A 375 -14.06 10.74 -8.24
C ASP A 375 -13.01 11.85 -8.41
N VAL A 376 -12.87 12.68 -7.37
CA VAL A 376 -11.86 13.72 -7.28
C VAL A 376 -10.75 13.29 -6.32
N ILE A 377 -9.54 13.21 -6.84
CA ILE A 377 -8.35 12.91 -6.04
C ILE A 377 -7.90 14.18 -5.33
N GLY A 378 -7.98 14.17 -4.01
CA GLY A 378 -7.64 15.31 -3.15
C GLY A 378 -6.17 15.29 -2.70
N VAL A 379 -5.82 16.28 -1.85
CA VAL A 379 -4.46 16.48 -1.32
C VAL A 379 -4.36 16.18 0.19
N HIS A 380 -5.43 15.71 0.80
CA HIS A 380 -5.52 15.57 2.26
C HIS A 380 -4.99 14.23 2.79
N TYR A 381 -4.95 13.21 1.93
CA TYR A 381 -4.63 11.83 2.29
C TYR A 381 -3.65 11.21 1.30
N ASP A 382 -3.21 9.99 1.61
CA ASP A 382 -2.34 9.20 0.75
C ASP A 382 -2.90 9.08 -0.68
N PRO A 383 -2.07 9.29 -1.72
CA PRO A 383 -2.51 9.28 -3.12
C PRO A 383 -2.71 7.89 -3.71
N MET A 384 -2.70 6.81 -2.92
CA MET A 384 -2.95 5.45 -3.42
C MET A 384 -4.39 5.32 -3.92
N LEU A 385 -4.53 4.97 -5.19
CA LEU A 385 -5.82 4.78 -5.85
C LEU A 385 -6.34 3.35 -5.69
N ALA A 386 -5.45 2.39 -5.88
CA ALA A 386 -5.78 0.97 -5.86
C ALA A 386 -4.53 0.10 -5.72
N LYS A 387 -4.76 -1.17 -5.36
CA LYS A 387 -3.80 -2.27 -5.48
C LYS A 387 -4.28 -3.20 -6.58
N LEU A 388 -3.37 -3.64 -7.45
CA LEU A 388 -3.65 -4.68 -8.44
C LEU A 388 -2.81 -5.90 -8.08
N ILE A 389 -3.46 -7.04 -7.96
CA ILE A 389 -2.85 -8.30 -7.54
C ILE A 389 -3.08 -9.34 -8.62
N ALA A 390 -2.01 -9.89 -9.19
CA ALA A 390 -2.09 -11.01 -10.12
C ALA A 390 -1.59 -12.28 -9.44
N HIS A 391 -2.38 -13.33 -9.52
CA HIS A 391 -2.01 -14.67 -9.09
C HIS A 391 -1.86 -15.60 -10.30
N GLY A 392 -0.80 -16.39 -10.32
CA GLY A 392 -0.48 -17.35 -11.38
C GLY A 392 0.12 -18.65 -10.85
N PRO A 393 0.23 -19.71 -11.69
CA PRO A 393 0.88 -20.95 -11.29
C PRO A 393 2.38 -20.78 -10.99
N ASP A 394 2.97 -19.74 -11.54
CA ASP A 394 4.37 -19.36 -11.37
C ASP A 394 4.55 -17.84 -11.46
N ARG A 395 5.71 -17.35 -11.02
CA ARG A 395 6.07 -15.94 -11.04
C ARG A 395 5.99 -15.30 -12.43
N PRO A 396 6.58 -15.89 -13.51
CA PRO A 396 6.47 -15.32 -14.85
C PRO A 396 5.02 -15.16 -15.32
N SER A 397 4.13 -16.07 -14.98
CA SER A 397 2.71 -16.00 -15.32
C SER A 397 1.99 -14.88 -14.58
N ALA A 398 2.28 -14.69 -13.29
CA ALA A 398 1.74 -13.57 -12.49
C ALA A 398 2.22 -12.22 -13.05
N LEU A 399 3.53 -12.07 -13.34
CA LEU A 399 4.11 -10.86 -13.92
C LEU A 399 3.50 -10.51 -15.29
N ARG A 400 3.37 -11.48 -16.19
CA ARG A 400 2.73 -11.24 -17.50
C ARG A 400 1.29 -10.79 -17.37
N ARG A 401 0.52 -11.41 -16.47
CA ARG A 401 -0.88 -11.04 -16.21
C ARG A 401 -1.01 -9.62 -15.69
N LEU A 402 -0.19 -9.26 -14.70
CA LEU A 402 -0.21 -7.93 -14.10
C LEU A 402 0.22 -6.84 -15.09
N SER A 403 1.30 -7.08 -15.85
CA SER A 403 1.77 -6.18 -16.91
C SER A 403 0.72 -5.99 -18.01
N ALA A 404 0.04 -7.05 -18.43
CA ALA A 404 -1.03 -6.96 -19.43
C ALA A 404 -2.23 -6.14 -18.91
N ALA A 405 -2.61 -6.31 -17.64
CA ALA A 405 -3.68 -5.54 -17.01
C ALA A 405 -3.35 -4.05 -16.93
N LEU A 406 -2.13 -3.69 -16.51
CA LEU A 406 -1.67 -2.29 -16.44
C LEU A 406 -1.61 -1.65 -17.83
N ARG A 407 -1.11 -2.35 -18.85
CA ARG A 407 -1.07 -1.86 -20.24
C ARG A 407 -2.46 -1.61 -20.81
N GLY A 408 -3.45 -2.44 -20.44
CA GLY A 408 -4.84 -2.30 -20.86
C GLY A 408 -5.66 -1.36 -19.98
N ALA A 409 -5.13 -0.90 -18.85
CA ALA A 409 -5.83 -0.03 -17.91
C ALA A 409 -6.12 1.34 -18.52
N GLN A 410 -7.37 1.82 -18.32
CA GLN A 410 -7.82 3.13 -18.74
C GLN A 410 -7.87 4.05 -17.51
N LEU A 411 -6.82 4.82 -17.33
CA LEU A 411 -6.63 5.74 -16.20
C LEU A 411 -6.50 7.16 -16.79
N HIS A 412 -7.58 7.94 -16.71
CA HIS A 412 -7.62 9.26 -17.33
C HIS A 412 -8.00 10.33 -16.32
N GLY A 413 -7.30 11.45 -16.35
CA GLY A 413 -7.59 12.65 -15.56
C GLY A 413 -6.46 13.06 -14.63
N VAL A 414 -5.81 12.10 -13.96
CA VAL A 414 -4.64 12.36 -13.10
C VAL A 414 -3.42 11.58 -13.59
N THR A 415 -2.23 12.12 -13.33
CA THR A 415 -0.97 11.40 -13.56
C THR A 415 -0.85 10.28 -12.53
N THR A 416 -0.36 9.12 -12.97
CA THR A 416 -0.16 7.94 -12.09
C THR A 416 1.22 7.33 -12.32
N ASN A 417 1.67 6.50 -11.40
CA ASN A 417 2.90 5.72 -11.52
C ASN A 417 2.78 4.50 -12.46
N ARG A 418 1.67 4.33 -13.19
CA ARG A 418 1.40 3.16 -14.05
C ARG A 418 2.54 2.81 -15.00
N GLU A 419 3.10 3.80 -15.70
CA GLU A 419 4.15 3.55 -16.70
C GLU A 419 5.45 3.04 -16.06
N LEU A 420 5.79 3.55 -14.88
CA LEU A 420 6.90 3.02 -14.07
C LEU A 420 6.64 1.56 -13.66
N LEU A 421 5.44 1.25 -13.18
CA LEU A 421 5.07 -0.12 -12.80
C LEU A 421 5.21 -1.08 -13.99
N ILE A 422 4.78 -0.68 -15.19
CA ILE A 422 4.96 -1.47 -16.43
C ILE A 422 6.44 -1.67 -16.74
N GLY A 423 7.24 -0.62 -16.59
CA GLY A 423 8.69 -0.68 -16.79
C GLY A 423 9.36 -1.66 -15.84
N LEU A 424 9.07 -1.54 -14.54
CA LEU A 424 9.61 -2.42 -13.48
C LEU A 424 9.22 -3.88 -13.70
N LEU A 425 7.95 -4.18 -13.97
CA LEU A 425 7.48 -5.55 -14.25
C LEU A 425 8.10 -6.17 -15.51
N SER A 426 8.66 -5.34 -16.41
CA SER A 426 9.33 -5.75 -17.64
C SER A 426 10.85 -5.70 -17.53
N ASN A 427 11.38 -5.26 -16.38
CA ASN A 427 12.81 -5.10 -16.13
C ASN A 427 13.49 -6.46 -15.94
N ALA A 428 14.69 -6.62 -16.49
CA ALA A 428 15.45 -7.89 -16.44
C ALA A 428 15.89 -8.25 -15.02
N ASP A 429 16.32 -7.25 -14.22
CA ASP A 429 16.77 -7.46 -12.85
C ASP A 429 15.60 -7.89 -11.96
N PHE A 430 14.44 -7.26 -12.14
CA PHE A 430 13.22 -7.68 -11.44
C PHE A 430 12.80 -9.09 -11.87
N ALA A 431 12.87 -9.41 -13.15
CA ALA A 431 12.50 -10.74 -13.66
C ALA A 431 13.32 -11.88 -13.03
N VAL A 432 14.58 -11.62 -12.68
CA VAL A 432 15.47 -12.62 -12.03
C VAL A 432 15.49 -12.50 -10.49
N GLY A 433 14.74 -11.53 -9.91
CA GLY A 433 14.68 -11.31 -8.46
C GLY A 433 15.92 -10.62 -7.89
N ALA A 434 16.62 -9.80 -8.67
CA ALA A 434 17.85 -9.12 -8.27
C ALA A 434 17.63 -7.70 -7.70
N CYS A 435 16.38 -7.24 -7.61
CA CYS A 435 16.10 -5.91 -7.07
C CYS A 435 16.16 -5.91 -5.54
N ASP A 436 17.07 -5.16 -4.98
CA ASP A 436 17.22 -4.93 -3.55
C ASP A 436 16.47 -3.66 -3.06
N THR A 437 16.60 -3.34 -1.78
CA THR A 437 15.95 -2.15 -1.17
C THR A 437 16.48 -0.83 -1.69
N GLY A 438 17.68 -0.78 -2.25
CA GLY A 438 18.31 0.41 -2.85
C GLY A 438 18.09 0.54 -4.36
N TYR A 439 17.35 -0.39 -4.98
CA TYR A 439 17.24 -0.45 -6.44
C TYR A 439 16.69 0.85 -7.04
N LEU A 440 15.60 1.40 -6.52
CA LEU A 440 14.99 2.64 -7.03
C LEU A 440 15.76 3.91 -6.66
N ASP A 441 16.61 3.87 -5.64
CA ASP A 441 17.47 4.99 -5.29
C ASP A 441 18.73 5.06 -6.18
N SER A 442 19.14 3.91 -6.76
CA SER A 442 20.29 3.80 -7.66
C SER A 442 19.94 3.92 -9.16
N HIS A 443 18.64 3.94 -9.50
CA HIS A 443 18.15 4.02 -10.88
C HIS A 443 17.22 5.21 -11.08
N ASP A 444 17.38 5.93 -12.20
CA ASP A 444 16.47 7.02 -12.53
C ASP A 444 15.08 6.47 -12.89
N ALA A 445 14.06 6.91 -12.15
CA ALA A 445 12.67 6.53 -12.41
C ALA A 445 12.23 6.88 -13.84
N ALA A 446 12.80 7.92 -14.47
CA ALA A 446 12.50 8.28 -15.85
C ALA A 446 13.04 7.25 -16.84
N GLU A 447 14.19 6.62 -16.56
CA GLU A 447 14.75 5.54 -17.39
C GLU A 447 13.98 4.23 -17.24
N LEU A 448 13.50 3.96 -16.03
CA LEU A 448 12.67 2.79 -15.73
C LEU A 448 11.25 2.94 -16.27
N THR A 449 10.79 4.18 -16.53
CA THR A 449 9.43 4.43 -17.01
C THR A 449 9.32 4.15 -18.50
N ALA A 450 8.35 3.31 -18.88
CA ALA A 450 8.05 3.01 -20.29
C ALA A 450 7.59 4.28 -21.02
N GLN A 451 8.46 4.83 -21.87
CA GLN A 451 8.14 6.03 -22.66
C GLN A 451 7.43 5.66 -23.97
N PRO A 452 6.26 6.26 -24.27
CA PRO A 452 5.62 6.06 -25.57
C PRO A 452 6.45 6.70 -26.68
N SER A 453 6.55 6.04 -27.84
CA SER A 453 7.23 6.63 -28.99
C SER A 453 6.52 7.92 -29.45
N ALA A 454 7.25 8.84 -30.06
CA ALA A 454 6.68 10.08 -30.59
C ALA A 454 5.53 9.81 -31.58
N SER A 455 5.65 8.75 -32.39
CA SER A 455 4.57 8.33 -33.31
C SER A 455 3.33 7.81 -32.56
N ALA A 456 3.50 7.07 -31.46
CA ALA A 456 2.40 6.60 -30.63
C ALA A 456 1.66 7.78 -29.99
N VAL A 457 2.39 8.79 -29.48
CA VAL A 457 1.79 10.03 -28.93
C VAL A 457 0.97 10.76 -29.99
N GLN A 458 1.52 10.91 -31.22
CA GLN A 458 0.82 11.57 -32.32
C GLN A 458 -0.46 10.82 -32.74
N LEU A 459 -0.38 9.50 -32.88
CA LEU A 459 -1.53 8.65 -33.21
C LEU A 459 -2.61 8.70 -32.13
N SER A 460 -2.21 8.68 -30.86
CA SER A 460 -3.14 8.80 -29.72
C SER A 460 -3.84 10.15 -29.70
N ALA A 461 -3.11 11.24 -29.95
CA ALA A 461 -3.69 12.57 -30.04
C ALA A 461 -4.69 12.70 -31.20
N LEU A 462 -4.36 12.14 -32.36
CA LEU A 462 -5.26 12.11 -33.51
C LEU A 462 -6.51 11.28 -33.23
N ALA A 463 -6.36 10.08 -32.66
CA ALA A 463 -7.47 9.22 -32.30
C ALA A 463 -8.40 9.89 -31.27
N ALA A 464 -7.83 10.57 -30.25
CA ALA A 464 -8.60 11.32 -29.27
C ALA A 464 -9.39 12.49 -29.91
N ALA A 465 -8.77 13.22 -30.81
CA ALA A 465 -9.42 14.32 -31.54
C ALA A 465 -10.60 13.82 -32.40
N LEU A 466 -10.41 12.68 -33.09
CA LEU A 466 -11.47 12.05 -33.89
C LEU A 466 -12.61 11.52 -33.01
N ALA A 467 -12.30 10.88 -31.89
CA ALA A 467 -13.31 10.38 -30.96
C ALA A 467 -14.14 11.51 -30.33
N LEU A 468 -13.50 12.62 -29.95
CA LEU A 468 -14.19 13.82 -29.47
C LEU A 468 -15.09 14.44 -30.54
N ALA A 469 -14.62 14.53 -31.77
CA ALA A 469 -15.40 15.03 -32.88
C ALA A 469 -16.63 14.15 -33.12
N GLU A 470 -16.48 12.83 -33.10
CA GLU A 470 -17.58 11.87 -33.25
C GLU A 470 -18.57 11.95 -32.07
N GLN A 471 -18.08 12.07 -30.84
CA GLN A 471 -18.93 12.26 -29.67
C GLN A 471 -19.76 13.54 -29.76
N HIS A 472 -19.15 14.66 -30.17
CA HIS A 472 -19.85 15.92 -30.37
C HIS A 472 -20.91 15.82 -31.48
N HIS A 473 -20.60 15.09 -32.56
CA HIS A 473 -21.53 14.81 -33.66
C HIS A 473 -22.74 14.00 -33.18
N ALA A 474 -22.49 12.92 -32.42
CA ALA A 474 -23.53 12.02 -31.92
C ALA A 474 -24.53 12.70 -30.96
N VAL A 475 -24.09 13.70 -30.18
CA VAL A 475 -24.95 14.43 -29.21
C VAL A 475 -25.50 15.75 -29.78
N SER A 476 -25.13 16.12 -31.00
CA SER A 476 -25.61 17.36 -31.63
C SER A 476 -27.09 17.27 -32.02
N PRO A 477 -27.96 18.12 -31.49
CA PRO A 477 -29.39 18.11 -31.84
C PRO A 477 -29.66 18.67 -33.24
N VAL A 478 -28.67 19.32 -33.85
CA VAL A 478 -28.76 19.97 -35.16
C VAL A 478 -27.57 19.53 -36.00
N ASN A 479 -27.82 19.22 -37.29
CA ASN A 479 -26.77 18.84 -38.24
C ASN A 479 -26.14 17.45 -38.07
N ALA A 480 -26.82 16.49 -37.49
CA ALA A 480 -26.37 15.09 -37.41
C ALA A 480 -26.06 14.44 -38.79
N ALA A 481 -26.51 15.04 -39.88
CA ALA A 481 -26.21 14.59 -41.25
C ALA A 481 -24.95 15.22 -41.87
N LEU A 482 -24.30 16.19 -41.19
CA LEU A 482 -23.09 16.81 -41.71
C LEU A 482 -21.85 16.04 -41.26
N PRO A 483 -20.88 15.81 -42.16
CA PRO A 483 -19.63 15.17 -41.76
C PRO A 483 -18.91 15.92 -40.62
N THR A 484 -18.36 15.16 -39.67
CA THR A 484 -17.57 15.69 -38.57
C THR A 484 -16.40 16.54 -39.10
N GLY A 485 -16.25 17.79 -38.64
CA GLY A 485 -15.21 18.70 -39.09
C GLY A 485 -15.65 19.70 -40.19
N CYS A 486 -16.85 19.64 -40.72
CA CYS A 486 -17.41 20.70 -41.58
C CYS A 486 -18.00 21.82 -40.71
N ALA A 487 -17.33 22.94 -40.62
CA ALA A 487 -17.88 24.15 -40.01
C ALA A 487 -18.22 25.18 -41.08
N MET A 488 -19.42 25.72 -41.04
CA MET A 488 -19.84 26.81 -41.95
C MET A 488 -19.26 28.17 -41.56
N PHE A 489 -18.63 28.29 -40.42
CA PHE A 489 -17.93 29.50 -39.94
C PHE A 489 -16.60 29.08 -39.31
N ALA A 490 -15.57 29.91 -39.48
CA ALA A 490 -14.26 29.62 -38.88
C ALA A 490 -14.39 29.38 -37.36
N PRO A 491 -14.04 28.18 -36.86
CA PRO A 491 -14.20 27.90 -35.45
C PRO A 491 -13.20 28.75 -34.63
N SER A 492 -13.66 29.25 -33.50
CA SER A 492 -12.73 29.67 -32.45
C SER A 492 -11.84 28.46 -32.11
N PRO A 493 -10.52 28.64 -31.93
CA PRO A 493 -9.61 27.55 -31.65
C PRO A 493 -10.04 26.86 -30.31
N THR A 494 -10.56 25.65 -30.42
CA THR A 494 -10.79 24.82 -29.23
C THR A 494 -9.44 24.35 -28.70
N SER A 495 -8.95 25.00 -27.68
CA SER A 495 -7.79 24.55 -26.94
C SER A 495 -8.24 23.42 -26.00
N THR A 496 -7.95 22.17 -26.36
CA THR A 496 -7.93 21.09 -25.37
C THR A 496 -6.57 21.12 -24.70
N PRO A 497 -6.49 21.29 -23.38
CA PRO A 497 -5.21 21.18 -22.69
C PRO A 497 -4.82 19.71 -22.57
N SER A 498 -3.93 19.21 -23.43
CA SER A 498 -3.19 18.01 -23.14
C SER A 498 -1.94 18.40 -22.38
N SER A 499 -1.77 17.91 -21.17
CA SER A 499 -0.69 18.25 -20.24
C SER A 499 0.71 17.78 -20.67
N THR A 500 0.89 17.21 -21.85
CA THR A 500 2.15 16.61 -22.28
C THR A 500 2.73 17.12 -23.59
N ALA A 501 2.12 18.11 -24.26
CA ALA A 501 2.71 18.69 -25.47
C ALA A 501 2.21 20.12 -25.74
N ALA A 502 2.41 21.03 -24.82
CA ALA A 502 1.88 22.39 -24.88
C ALA A 502 2.54 23.30 -25.90
N ASN A 503 3.32 22.80 -26.86
CA ASN A 503 3.89 23.68 -27.87
C ASN A 503 3.98 23.00 -29.23
N ARG A 504 2.98 23.21 -30.08
CA ARG A 504 2.98 23.15 -31.55
C ARG A 504 1.94 22.29 -32.25
N TRP A 505 0.68 22.38 -31.92
CA TRP A 505 -0.33 21.94 -32.90
C TRP A 505 -1.45 22.98 -32.98
N ARG A 506 -1.31 23.95 -33.90
CA ARG A 506 -2.47 24.63 -34.48
C ARG A 506 -2.88 23.83 -35.71
N SER A 507 -3.67 22.82 -35.52
CA SER A 507 -4.28 22.12 -36.65
C SER A 507 -5.59 22.81 -37.03
N GLY A 508 -5.48 23.76 -37.95
CA GLY A 508 -6.63 24.11 -38.76
C GLY A 508 -6.90 22.94 -39.70
N THR A 509 -7.93 22.14 -39.44
CA THR A 509 -8.47 21.24 -40.45
C THR A 509 -9.24 22.07 -41.45
N ALA A 510 -8.54 22.58 -42.47
CA ALA A 510 -9.19 23.04 -43.67
C ALA A 510 -9.51 21.81 -44.52
N CYS A 511 -10.78 21.53 -44.78
CA CYS A 511 -11.16 20.62 -45.84
C CYS A 511 -10.71 21.22 -47.18
N PRO A 512 -9.87 20.56 -48.00
CA PRO A 512 -9.64 21.00 -49.36
C PRO A 512 -10.84 20.59 -50.24
N GLY A 513 -11.56 21.60 -50.67
CA GLY A 513 -12.36 21.57 -51.89
C GLY A 513 -13.62 20.70 -51.90
N ALA A 514 -14.72 21.32 -51.79
CA ALA A 514 -15.85 21.22 -52.74
C ALA A 514 -17.11 21.81 -52.13
N CYS A 515 -17.66 22.75 -52.86
CA CYS A 515 -18.99 23.36 -52.84
C CYS A 515 -19.56 23.97 -51.60
#